data_f75c4263efb3468263ee189b243e6ed3
#
_entry.id   f75c4263efb3468263ee189b243e6ed3
#
_cell.length_a   1.000
_cell.length_b   1.000
_cell.length_c   1.000
_cell.angle_alpha   90.00
_cell.angle_beta   90.00
_cell.angle_gamma   90.00
#
_symmetry.space_group_name_H-M   'P 1'
#
loop_
_entity.id
_entity.type
_entity.pdbx_description
1 polymer ?
#
loop_
_entity_poly.entity_id
_entity_poly.type
_entity_poly.pdbx_seq_one_letter_code
_entity_poly.pdbx_strand_id
1 'polypeptide(L)'
;MMQKDAKQAIIAANQTHEGDTGSPEVQIAILTSRINELTEHLKKNHNDNHSRRGMYKMVGKRRNLLGYLQKKDIERYRAIVEKLGLRK
;
A
#
# COMPACT_ATOMS: atom_id res chain seq x y z
N MET A 1 -0.92 -4.74 -13.57
CA MET A 1 -0.31 -5.49 -12.49
C MET A 1 -1.34 -6.08 -11.52
N MET A 2 -2.20 -5.27 -10.95
CA MET A 2 -3.23 -5.74 -10.03
C MET A 2 -4.54 -5.94 -10.76
N GLN A 3 -5.17 -7.08 -10.58
CA GLN A 3 -6.47 -7.34 -11.18
C GLN A 3 -7.54 -6.51 -10.50
N LYS A 4 -8.59 -6.16 -11.26
CA LYS A 4 -9.68 -5.34 -10.76
C LYS A 4 -10.33 -5.93 -9.52
N ASP A 5 -10.56 -7.25 -9.51
CA ASP A 5 -11.21 -7.93 -8.39
C ASP A 5 -10.35 -7.87 -7.13
N ALA A 6 -9.02 -8.04 -7.28
CA ALA A 6 -8.10 -7.96 -6.15
C ALA A 6 -8.08 -6.54 -5.57
N LYS A 7 -8.11 -5.51 -6.42
CA LYS A 7 -8.16 -4.13 -5.98
C LYS A 7 -9.45 -3.82 -5.22
N GLN A 8 -10.57 -4.29 -5.73
CA GLN A 8 -11.87 -4.11 -5.07
C GLN A 8 -11.90 -4.77 -3.69
N ALA A 9 -11.34 -5.97 -3.58
CA ALA A 9 -11.28 -6.66 -2.30
C ALA A 9 -10.42 -5.91 -1.29
N ILE A 10 -9.29 -5.33 -1.71
CA ILE A 10 -8.42 -4.54 -0.85
C ILE A 10 -9.13 -3.28 -0.38
N ILE A 11 -9.82 -2.59 -1.28
CA ILE A 11 -10.59 -1.40 -0.95
C ILE A 11 -11.66 -1.74 0.08
N ALA A 12 -12.44 -2.79 -0.15
CA ALA A 12 -13.51 -3.19 0.75
C ALA A 12 -12.98 -3.53 2.14
N ALA A 13 -11.85 -4.23 2.21
CA ALA A 13 -11.27 -4.66 3.48
C ALA A 13 -10.71 -3.50 4.31
N ASN A 14 -10.41 -2.36 3.69
CA ASN A 14 -9.75 -1.24 4.36
C ASN A 14 -10.57 0.05 4.38
N GLN A 15 -11.82 0.02 3.93
CA GLN A 15 -12.69 1.18 3.97
C GLN A 15 -12.95 1.61 5.41
N THR A 16 -12.95 2.91 5.65
CA THR A 16 -13.35 3.48 6.93
C THR A 16 -14.87 3.64 7.01
N HIS A 17 -15.52 3.64 5.86
CA HIS A 17 -16.98 3.67 5.72
C HIS A 17 -17.33 3.15 4.34
N GLU A 18 -18.60 2.79 4.15
CA GLU A 18 -19.08 2.31 2.87
C GLU A 18 -18.84 3.35 1.78
N GLY A 19 -18.30 2.91 0.65
CA GLY A 19 -17.99 3.79 -0.47
C GLY A 19 -16.63 4.47 -0.39
N ASP A 20 -15.86 4.27 0.70
CA ASP A 20 -14.55 4.87 0.84
C ASP A 20 -13.53 4.18 -0.07
N THR A 21 -13.05 4.90 -1.07
CA THR A 21 -12.01 4.42 -1.99
C THR A 21 -10.74 5.25 -1.95
N GLY A 22 -10.74 6.35 -1.18
CA GLY A 22 -9.66 7.32 -1.19
C GLY A 22 -9.02 7.60 0.16
N SER A 23 -9.40 6.90 1.23
CA SER A 23 -8.78 7.15 2.53
C SER A 23 -7.30 6.75 2.51
N PRO A 24 -6.48 7.32 3.41
CA PRO A 24 -5.08 6.92 3.53
C PRO A 24 -4.91 5.40 3.74
N GLU A 25 -5.77 4.78 4.53
CA GLU A 25 -5.71 3.34 4.78
C GLU A 25 -5.89 2.53 3.49
N VAL A 26 -6.88 2.90 2.68
CA VAL A 26 -7.13 2.23 1.40
C VAL A 26 -5.93 2.40 0.47
N GLN A 27 -5.41 3.61 0.36
CA GLN A 27 -4.26 3.87 -0.50
C GLN A 27 -3.02 3.11 -0.05
N ILE A 28 -2.76 3.06 1.26
CA ILE A 28 -1.63 2.32 1.82
C ILE A 28 -1.76 0.82 1.51
N ALA A 29 -2.96 0.28 1.65
CA ALA A 29 -3.21 -1.14 1.37
C ALA A 29 -2.98 -1.47 -0.11
N ILE A 30 -3.46 -0.62 -1.01
CA ILE A 30 -3.26 -0.82 -2.46
C ILE A 30 -1.78 -0.75 -2.81
N LEU A 31 -1.06 0.25 -2.28
CA LEU A 31 0.37 0.39 -2.52
C LEU A 31 1.15 -0.80 -1.98
N THR A 32 0.79 -1.30 -0.81
CA THR A 32 1.44 -2.47 -0.20
C THR A 32 1.29 -3.68 -1.10
N SER A 33 0.09 -3.91 -1.64
CA SER A 33 -0.15 -5.03 -2.55
C SER A 33 0.69 -4.92 -3.82
N ARG A 34 0.75 -3.72 -4.41
CA ARG A 34 1.55 -3.48 -5.62
C ARG A 34 3.03 -3.64 -5.36
N ILE A 35 3.52 -3.14 -4.22
CA ILE A 35 4.92 -3.29 -3.83
C ILE A 35 5.27 -4.77 -3.68
N ASN A 36 4.40 -5.55 -3.06
CA ASN A 36 4.63 -6.99 -2.90
C ASN A 36 4.68 -7.70 -4.26
N GLU A 37 3.79 -7.35 -5.19
CA GLU A 37 3.81 -7.91 -6.55
C GLU A 37 5.13 -7.58 -7.25
N LEU A 38 5.58 -6.33 -7.17
CA LEU A 38 6.83 -5.91 -7.80
C LEU A 38 8.03 -6.56 -7.14
N THR A 39 8.00 -6.76 -5.83
CA THR A 39 9.05 -7.46 -5.10
C THR A 39 9.21 -8.87 -5.63
N GLU A 40 8.11 -9.60 -5.81
CA GLU A 40 8.14 -10.94 -6.38
C GLU A 40 8.63 -10.93 -7.83
N HIS A 41 8.18 -9.95 -8.62
CA HIS A 41 8.64 -9.79 -10.00
C HIS A 41 10.16 -9.58 -10.05
N LEU A 42 10.69 -8.74 -9.17
CA LEU A 42 12.12 -8.41 -9.16
C LEU A 42 12.99 -9.57 -8.66
N LYS A 43 12.45 -10.49 -7.89
CA LYS A 43 13.18 -11.71 -7.52
C LYS A 43 13.51 -12.56 -8.74
N LYS A 44 12.63 -12.56 -9.74
CA LYS A 44 12.80 -13.30 -10.98
C LYS A 44 13.47 -12.48 -12.07
N ASN A 45 13.32 -11.16 -12.02
CA ASN A 45 13.79 -10.24 -13.06
C ASN A 45 14.61 -9.12 -12.41
N HIS A 46 15.68 -9.48 -11.73
CA HIS A 46 16.48 -8.54 -10.93
C HIS A 46 17.15 -7.43 -11.74
N ASN A 47 17.23 -7.57 -13.06
CA ASN A 47 17.79 -6.54 -13.95
C ASN A 47 16.75 -5.55 -14.45
N ASP A 48 15.49 -5.69 -14.05
CA ASP A 48 14.42 -4.78 -14.45
C ASP A 48 14.46 -3.51 -13.63
N ASN A 49 15.30 -2.58 -14.04
CA ASN A 49 15.50 -1.31 -13.33
C ASN A 49 14.29 -0.39 -13.43
N HIS A 50 13.51 -0.52 -14.50
CA HIS A 50 12.29 0.27 -14.67
C HIS A 50 11.26 -0.08 -13.59
N SER A 51 11.02 -1.36 -13.37
CA SER A 51 10.10 -1.81 -12.33
C SER A 51 10.62 -1.47 -10.92
N ARG A 52 11.95 -1.58 -10.71
CA ARG A 52 12.55 -1.23 -9.43
C ARG A 52 12.34 0.26 -9.10
N ARG A 53 12.50 1.12 -10.09
CA ARG A 53 12.27 2.57 -9.91
C ARG A 53 10.81 2.84 -9.57
N GLY A 54 9.88 2.19 -10.25
CA GLY A 54 8.45 2.29 -9.96
C GLY A 54 8.12 1.84 -8.54
N MET A 55 8.72 0.73 -8.11
CA MET A 55 8.53 0.22 -6.75
C MET A 55 9.02 1.24 -5.70
N TYR A 56 10.18 1.85 -5.92
CA TYR A 56 10.70 2.84 -4.97
C TYR A 56 9.82 4.07 -4.87
N LYS A 57 9.20 4.50 -5.97
CA LYS A 57 8.23 5.59 -5.94
C LYS A 57 7.01 5.23 -5.09
N MET A 58 6.53 4.01 -5.20
CA MET A 58 5.40 3.52 -4.40
C MET A 58 5.76 3.42 -2.92
N VAL A 59 6.97 2.97 -2.60
CA VAL A 59 7.46 2.92 -1.21
C VAL A 59 7.50 4.33 -0.61
N GLY A 60 8.00 5.31 -1.36
CA GLY A 60 8.05 6.70 -0.91
C GLY A 60 6.65 7.27 -0.67
N LYS A 61 5.73 7.01 -1.59
CA LYS A 61 4.34 7.46 -1.45
C LYS A 61 3.66 6.82 -0.23
N ARG A 62 3.88 5.52 -0.03
CA ARG A 62 3.32 4.82 1.14
C ARG A 62 3.87 5.42 2.44
N ARG A 63 5.17 5.71 2.48
CA ARG A 63 5.80 6.32 3.65
C ARG A 63 5.18 7.68 3.95
N ASN A 64 4.93 8.49 2.93
CA ASN A 64 4.31 9.79 3.11
C ASN A 64 2.88 9.68 3.66
N LEU A 65 2.11 8.72 3.15
CA LEU A 65 0.76 8.47 3.64
C LEU A 65 0.77 7.99 5.10
N LEU A 66 1.70 7.11 5.44
CA LEU A 66 1.85 6.63 6.82
C LEU A 66 2.23 7.78 7.77
N GLY A 67 3.15 8.64 7.33
CA GLY A 67 3.54 9.81 8.12
C GLY A 67 2.38 10.78 8.33
N TYR A 68 1.59 11.00 7.30
CA TYR A 68 0.38 11.82 7.40
C TYR A 68 -0.60 11.25 8.42
N LEU A 69 -0.86 9.94 8.31
CA LEU A 69 -1.81 9.25 9.19
C LEU A 69 -1.33 9.28 10.64
N GLN A 70 -0.03 9.10 10.87
CA GLN A 70 0.56 9.14 12.19
C GLN A 70 0.34 10.49 12.88
N LYS A 71 0.40 11.57 12.12
CA LYS A 71 0.17 12.92 12.66
C LYS A 71 -1.30 13.21 12.88
N LYS A 72 -2.17 12.69 12.02
CA LYS A 72 -3.61 12.97 12.06
C LYS A 72 -4.33 12.10 13.08
N ASP A 73 -4.02 10.80 13.13
CA ASP A 73 -4.71 9.86 13.99
C ASP A 73 -3.79 8.68 14.29
N ILE A 74 -3.10 8.74 15.41
CA ILE A 74 -2.11 7.72 15.77
C ILE A 74 -2.74 6.32 15.92
N GLU A 75 -3.98 6.24 16.35
CA GLU A 75 -4.65 4.95 16.51
C GLU A 75 -4.90 4.29 15.16
N ARG A 76 -5.33 5.07 14.16
CA ARG A 76 -5.50 4.57 12.80
C ARG A 76 -4.17 4.14 12.20
N TYR A 77 -3.10 4.90 12.46
CA TYR A 77 -1.77 4.56 12.01
C TYR A 77 -1.33 3.22 12.57
N ARG A 78 -1.48 3.02 13.87
CA ARG A 78 -1.10 1.76 14.52
C ARG A 78 -1.92 0.59 13.98
N ALA A 79 -3.21 0.79 13.78
CA ALA A 79 -4.11 -0.24 13.28
C ALA A 79 -3.70 -0.71 11.88
N ILE A 80 -3.39 0.23 10.97
CA ILE A 80 -3.01 -0.15 9.60
C ILE A 80 -1.63 -0.80 9.55
N VAL A 81 -0.69 -0.32 10.35
CA VAL A 81 0.65 -0.90 10.43
C VAL A 81 0.56 -2.35 10.90
N GLU A 82 -0.23 -2.61 11.92
CA GLU A 82 -0.41 -3.95 12.46
C GLU A 82 -1.14 -4.84 11.45
N LYS A 83 -2.21 -4.34 10.85
CA LYS A 83 -3.04 -5.09 9.90
C LYS A 83 -2.24 -5.55 8.69
N LEU A 84 -1.37 -4.70 8.16
CA LEU A 84 -0.59 -4.99 6.96
C LEU A 84 0.81 -5.53 7.26
N GLY A 85 1.17 -5.64 8.53
CA GLY A 85 2.49 -6.13 8.92
C GLY A 85 3.63 -5.20 8.51
N LEU A 86 3.40 -3.91 8.48
CA LEU A 86 4.39 -2.92 8.08
C LEU A 86 5.32 -2.58 9.25
N ARG A 87 6.54 -2.17 8.91
CA ARG A 87 7.51 -1.72 9.91
C ARG A 87 7.52 -0.19 10.03
N LYS A 88 6.43 0.43 10.05
CA LYS A 88 6.19 1.87 10.01
C LYS A 88 5.58 2.30 8.72
#